data_e7c8b904df1696eb177694e268f8395f
#
_entry.id   e7c8b904df1696eb177694e268f8395f
#
_cell.length_a   1.000
_cell.length_b   1.000
_cell.length_c   1.000
_cell.angle_alpha   90.00
_cell.angle_beta   90.00
_cell.angle_gamma   90.00
#
_symmetry.space_group_name_H-M   'P 1'
#
loop_
_entity.id
_entity.type
_entity.pdbx_description
1 polymer ?
#
loop_
_entity_poly.entity_id
_entity_poly.type
_entity_poly.pdbx_seq_one_letter_code
_entity_poly.pdbx_strand_id
1 'polypeptide(L)'
;MGLGLLLVLAGSPGEAKVGPRAAVGVTISVHNDAAVPWETIRNAEEEASRVFREAGIDVEWANCRGASMVTVAAEKSRSCVESTFPKHLQLRIVKRSIGLRPDVMGISFLSEDGSGCQADIFYEGIEGLRQKTSASLASILGDVASHEIGHLLLGTNSHALRGIMRAVWGPDELDRVTRRGLFFSEKESEQMRGKLGSAEARRKDELWASSGFLGD
;
A
#
# COMPACT_ATOMS: atom_id res chain seq x y z
N MET A 1 15.41 36.72 61.84
CA MET A 1 15.31 35.32 61.38
C MET A 1 14.35 35.29 60.15
N GLY A 2 14.94 35.41 58.97
CA GLY A 2 14.15 35.39 57.70
C GLY A 2 14.29 34.03 57.02
N LEU A 3 13.14 33.35 56.83
CA LEU A 3 13.07 32.07 56.13
C LEU A 3 12.87 32.37 54.64
N GLY A 4 13.90 32.15 53.84
CA GLY A 4 13.83 32.27 52.38
C GLY A 4 13.20 31.01 51.79
N LEU A 5 12.04 31.16 51.10
CA LEU A 5 11.35 30.12 50.36
C LEU A 5 11.99 29.99 48.97
N LEU A 6 12.70 28.89 48.73
CA LEU A 6 13.26 28.56 47.41
C LEU A 6 12.14 27.94 46.53
N LEU A 7 11.72 28.67 45.51
CA LEU A 7 10.76 28.17 44.50
C LEU A 7 11.56 27.41 43.45
N VAL A 8 11.45 26.08 43.43
CA VAL A 8 11.98 25.22 42.35
C VAL A 8 10.99 25.21 41.19
N LEU A 9 11.32 25.90 40.11
CA LEU A 9 10.55 25.80 38.85
C LEU A 9 10.89 24.48 38.17
N ALA A 10 9.97 23.51 38.23
CA ALA A 10 10.03 22.31 37.45
C ALA A 10 9.74 22.66 35.97
N GLY A 11 10.78 22.64 35.12
CA GLY A 11 10.65 22.78 33.69
C GLY A 11 9.93 21.54 33.10
N SER A 12 8.83 21.77 32.45
CA SER A 12 8.12 20.73 31.67
C SER A 12 9.03 20.19 30.58
N PRO A 13 9.11 18.85 30.36
CA PRO A 13 9.82 18.31 29.22
C PRO A 13 9.12 18.77 27.93
N GLY A 14 9.85 19.52 27.10
CA GLY A 14 9.34 19.97 25.81
C GLY A 14 8.96 18.77 24.93
N GLU A 15 7.71 18.71 24.52
CA GLU A 15 7.27 17.81 23.45
C GLU A 15 8.13 18.10 22.20
N ALA A 16 8.98 17.15 21.85
CA ALA A 16 9.70 17.18 20.59
C ALA A 16 8.66 17.16 19.47
N LYS A 17 8.44 18.28 18.78
CA LYS A 17 7.69 18.35 17.55
C LYS A 17 8.38 17.40 16.56
N VAL A 18 7.78 16.22 16.36
CA VAL A 18 8.16 15.33 15.24
C VAL A 18 7.86 16.12 13.98
N GLY A 19 8.90 16.58 13.29
CA GLY A 19 8.77 17.24 11.98
C GLY A 19 8.10 16.32 10.99
N PRO A 20 7.55 16.84 9.88
CA PRO A 20 6.91 16.01 8.86
C PRO A 20 7.91 14.95 8.42
N ARG A 21 7.59 13.69 8.71
CA ARG A 21 8.38 12.54 8.26
C ARG A 21 8.32 12.52 6.74
N ALA A 22 9.47 12.51 6.07
CA ALA A 22 9.51 12.40 4.61
C ALA A 22 8.73 11.14 4.20
N ALA A 23 7.69 11.32 3.41
CA ALA A 23 6.90 10.22 2.88
C ALA A 23 7.79 9.37 1.95
N VAL A 24 7.70 8.06 2.06
CA VAL A 24 8.37 7.13 1.17
C VAL A 24 7.39 6.71 0.07
N GLY A 25 7.86 6.61 -1.18
CA GLY A 25 7.00 6.32 -2.32
C GLY A 25 7.06 4.88 -2.79
N VAL A 26 5.95 4.39 -3.36
CA VAL A 26 5.86 3.12 -4.11
C VAL A 26 5.03 3.34 -5.37
N THR A 27 5.44 2.75 -6.49
CA THR A 27 4.67 2.75 -7.75
C THR A 27 3.89 1.43 -7.86
N ILE A 28 2.61 1.50 -8.21
CA ILE A 28 1.74 0.34 -8.41
C ILE A 28 1.20 0.34 -9.84
N SER A 29 1.58 -0.68 -10.61
CA SER A 29 1.01 -0.91 -11.95
C SER A 29 -0.29 -1.70 -11.84
N VAL A 30 -1.38 -1.14 -12.37
CA VAL A 30 -2.72 -1.76 -12.30
C VAL A 30 -3.09 -2.37 -13.64
N HIS A 31 -3.30 -3.68 -13.65
CA HIS A 31 -3.77 -4.46 -14.80
C HIS A 31 -5.24 -4.87 -14.59
N ASN A 32 -6.13 -4.37 -15.43
CA ASN A 32 -7.58 -4.58 -15.33
C ASN A 32 -8.06 -5.70 -16.27
N ASP A 33 -7.80 -6.94 -15.91
CA ASP A 33 -8.20 -8.12 -16.70
C ASP A 33 -9.68 -8.52 -16.44
N ALA A 34 -10.31 -7.93 -15.40
CA ALA A 34 -11.73 -8.14 -15.10
C ALA A 34 -12.67 -7.17 -15.83
N ALA A 35 -12.13 -6.25 -16.63
CA ALA A 35 -12.89 -5.19 -17.30
C ALA A 35 -13.76 -4.32 -16.37
N VAL A 36 -13.26 -4.07 -15.15
CA VAL A 36 -13.89 -3.16 -14.19
C VAL A 36 -13.95 -1.74 -14.78
N PRO A 37 -15.04 -0.98 -14.62
CA PRO A 37 -15.09 0.40 -15.08
C PRO A 37 -13.93 1.24 -14.50
N TRP A 38 -13.23 1.99 -15.35
CA TRP A 38 -12.06 2.77 -14.92
C TRP A 38 -12.39 3.83 -13.85
N GLU A 39 -13.61 4.31 -13.83
CA GLU A 39 -14.08 5.20 -12.76
C GLU A 39 -14.06 4.47 -11.41
N THR A 40 -14.53 3.23 -11.36
CA THR A 40 -14.48 2.40 -10.14
C THR A 40 -13.03 2.15 -9.69
N ILE A 41 -12.13 1.89 -10.65
CA ILE A 41 -10.70 1.68 -10.36
C ILE A 41 -10.10 2.96 -9.79
N ARG A 42 -10.30 4.13 -10.41
CA ARG A 42 -9.77 5.40 -9.89
C ARG A 42 -10.25 5.71 -8.48
N ASN A 43 -11.54 5.50 -8.20
CA ASN A 43 -12.09 5.70 -6.87
C ASN A 43 -11.50 4.69 -5.85
N ALA A 44 -11.18 3.47 -6.28
CA ALA A 44 -10.49 2.48 -5.45
C ALA A 44 -9.02 2.86 -5.21
N GLU A 45 -8.33 3.39 -6.20
CA GLU A 45 -6.97 3.93 -6.08
C GLU A 45 -6.91 5.13 -5.11
N GLU A 46 -7.92 6.01 -5.14
CA GLU A 46 -8.05 7.11 -4.16
C GLU A 46 -8.24 6.58 -2.74
N GLU A 47 -9.05 5.54 -2.56
CA GLU A 47 -9.24 4.90 -1.26
C GLU A 47 -7.95 4.24 -0.78
N ALA A 48 -7.29 3.44 -1.61
CA ALA A 48 -6.02 2.81 -1.27
C ALA A 48 -4.93 3.86 -0.98
N SER A 49 -4.84 4.93 -1.77
CA SER A 49 -3.92 6.04 -1.52
C SER A 49 -4.16 6.69 -0.16
N ARG A 50 -5.41 6.79 0.28
CA ARG A 50 -5.77 7.29 1.60
C ARG A 50 -5.24 6.36 2.70
N VAL A 51 -5.44 5.05 2.55
CA VAL A 51 -4.97 4.03 3.51
C VAL A 51 -3.45 4.07 3.63
N PHE A 52 -2.72 4.13 2.52
CA PHE A 52 -1.26 4.21 2.52
C PHE A 52 -0.72 5.54 3.04
N ARG A 53 -1.41 6.64 2.78
CA ARG A 53 -1.02 7.97 3.32
C ARG A 53 -1.09 8.00 4.85
N GLU A 54 -2.09 7.37 5.46
CA GLU A 54 -2.15 7.19 6.91
C GLU A 54 -0.95 6.36 7.43
N ALA A 55 -0.44 5.43 6.63
CA ALA A 55 0.78 4.70 6.93
C ALA A 55 2.07 5.50 6.63
N GLY A 56 1.99 6.74 6.12
CA GLY A 56 3.14 7.56 5.72
C GLY A 56 3.82 7.09 4.43
N ILE A 57 3.03 6.51 3.51
CA ILE A 57 3.48 5.99 2.21
C ILE A 57 2.71 6.71 1.11
N ASP A 58 3.43 7.29 0.13
CA ASP A 58 2.84 7.83 -1.08
C ASP A 58 2.78 6.75 -2.16
N VAL A 59 1.62 6.64 -2.83
CA VAL A 59 1.40 5.67 -3.91
C VAL A 59 1.24 6.40 -5.24
N GLU A 60 2.04 6.00 -6.22
CA GLU A 60 1.89 6.38 -7.62
C GLU A 60 1.21 5.24 -8.40
N TRP A 61 0.07 5.52 -9.02
CA TRP A 61 -0.68 4.54 -9.80
C TRP A 61 -0.36 4.63 -11.29
N ALA A 62 0.05 3.51 -11.88
CA ALA A 62 0.28 3.35 -13.31
C ALA A 62 -0.78 2.43 -13.91
N ASN A 63 -1.83 3.01 -14.52
CA ASN A 63 -2.93 2.25 -15.12
C ASN A 63 -2.50 1.65 -16.46
N CYS A 64 -2.34 0.33 -16.49
CA CYS A 64 -1.90 -0.44 -17.64
C CYS A 64 -3.11 -0.83 -18.50
N ARG A 65 -3.32 -0.10 -19.59
CA ARG A 65 -4.33 -0.46 -20.59
C ARG A 65 -3.67 -1.45 -21.56
N GLY A 66 -4.34 -2.57 -21.83
CA GLY A 66 -3.84 -3.57 -22.77
C GLY A 66 -3.33 -2.96 -24.07
N ALA A 67 -2.41 -3.61 -24.73
CA ALA A 67 -1.56 -3.14 -25.85
C ALA A 67 -2.32 -2.67 -27.13
N SER A 68 -3.46 -2.03 -27.00
CA SER A 68 -4.18 -1.41 -28.10
C SER A 68 -3.94 0.09 -28.12
N MET A 69 -3.13 0.52 -29.11
CA MET A 69 -2.94 1.87 -29.62
C MET A 69 -1.92 2.78 -28.94
N VAL A 70 -0.73 2.82 -29.58
CA VAL A 70 -0.03 4.02 -30.08
C VAL A 70 -0.15 5.29 -29.23
N THR A 71 1.04 5.76 -28.76
CA THR A 71 1.28 7.08 -28.19
C THR A 71 0.85 7.30 -26.72
N VAL A 72 1.24 6.45 -25.82
CA VAL A 72 1.44 6.84 -24.41
C VAL A 72 2.94 6.85 -24.16
N ALA A 73 3.43 7.96 -23.63
CA ALA A 73 4.86 8.21 -23.41
C ALA A 73 5.61 6.97 -22.94
N ALA A 74 6.79 6.72 -23.48
CA ALA A 74 7.62 5.53 -23.27
C ALA A 74 7.83 5.18 -21.77
N GLU A 75 7.73 6.16 -20.88
CA GLU A 75 7.83 6.03 -19.43
C GLU A 75 6.64 5.27 -18.82
N LYS A 76 5.39 5.59 -19.21
CA LYS A 76 4.19 4.86 -18.76
C LYS A 76 4.14 3.42 -19.29
N SER A 77 4.73 3.16 -20.45
CA SER A 77 4.81 1.80 -21.01
C SER A 77 5.80 0.93 -20.24
N ARG A 78 6.89 1.50 -19.72
CA ARG A 78 7.86 0.78 -18.89
C ARG A 78 7.29 0.37 -17.54
N SER A 79 6.54 1.26 -16.88
CA SER A 79 5.90 0.97 -15.60
C SER A 79 4.91 -0.20 -15.67
N CYS A 80 4.40 -0.54 -16.85
CA CYS A 80 3.49 -1.66 -17.03
C CYS A 80 4.18 -3.01 -17.27
N VAL A 81 5.48 -3.02 -17.51
CA VAL A 81 6.25 -4.24 -17.84
C VAL A 81 7.27 -4.56 -16.75
N GLU A 82 7.84 -3.53 -16.15
CA GLU A 82 8.89 -3.66 -15.13
C GLU A 82 8.26 -3.66 -13.73
N SER A 83 8.75 -4.54 -12.89
CA SER A 83 8.47 -4.52 -11.45
C SER A 83 9.78 -4.67 -10.70
N THR A 84 9.94 -3.93 -9.61
CA THR A 84 11.17 -3.92 -8.81
C THR A 84 10.82 -3.80 -7.34
N PHE A 85 10.93 -4.92 -6.63
CA PHE A 85 10.66 -4.96 -5.20
C PHE A 85 11.63 -4.07 -4.40
N PRO A 86 11.14 -3.32 -3.45
CA PRO A 86 9.73 -3.08 -3.08
C PRO A 86 9.15 -1.80 -3.70
N LYS A 87 9.83 -1.17 -4.65
CA LYS A 87 9.53 0.18 -5.15
C LYS A 87 8.52 0.21 -6.29
N HIS A 88 8.38 -0.90 -7.01
CA HIS A 88 7.45 -1.01 -8.11
C HIS A 88 6.75 -2.38 -8.08
N LEU A 89 5.47 -2.39 -7.77
CA LEU A 89 4.66 -3.58 -7.61
C LEU A 89 3.57 -3.63 -8.69
N GLN A 90 3.04 -4.82 -8.94
CA GLN A 90 1.95 -5.06 -9.89
C GLN A 90 0.70 -5.52 -9.16
N LEU A 91 -0.43 -4.92 -9.48
CA LEU A 91 -1.75 -5.31 -9.02
C LEU A 91 -2.59 -5.71 -10.22
N ARG A 92 -3.03 -6.97 -10.26
CA ARG A 92 -3.93 -7.46 -11.30
C ARG A 92 -5.34 -7.61 -10.74
N ILE A 93 -6.31 -7.04 -11.43
CA ILE A 93 -7.73 -7.24 -11.12
C ILE A 93 -8.25 -8.28 -12.11
N VAL A 94 -8.44 -9.50 -11.63
CA VAL A 94 -8.94 -10.63 -12.43
C VAL A 94 -10.38 -10.94 -12.04
N LYS A 95 -11.12 -11.56 -12.95
CA LYS A 95 -12.54 -11.78 -12.74
C LYS A 95 -12.82 -12.66 -11.52
N ARG A 96 -12.12 -13.79 -11.40
CA ARG A 96 -12.26 -14.76 -10.30
C ARG A 96 -10.99 -15.54 -10.05
N SER A 97 -10.88 -16.14 -8.87
CA SER A 97 -9.86 -17.14 -8.58
C SER A 97 -10.17 -18.47 -9.27
N ILE A 98 -9.12 -19.23 -9.58
CA ILE A 98 -9.24 -20.63 -10.03
C ILE A 98 -8.65 -21.52 -8.95
N GLY A 99 -9.44 -22.46 -8.43
CA GLY A 99 -8.98 -23.42 -7.42
C GLY A 99 -8.90 -22.89 -5.98
N LEU A 100 -9.30 -21.63 -5.74
CA LEU A 100 -9.42 -21.06 -4.39
C LEU A 100 -10.88 -21.02 -3.93
N ARG A 101 -11.07 -20.79 -2.64
CA ARG A 101 -12.41 -20.62 -2.05
C ARG A 101 -13.07 -19.35 -2.59
N PRO A 102 -14.41 -19.35 -2.77
CA PRO A 102 -15.13 -18.20 -3.33
C PRO A 102 -15.06 -16.91 -2.47
N ASP A 103 -14.74 -17.04 -1.19
CA ASP A 103 -14.64 -15.93 -0.23
C ASP A 103 -13.24 -15.29 -0.17
N VAL A 104 -12.27 -15.82 -0.94
CA VAL A 104 -10.95 -15.21 -1.10
C VAL A 104 -11.08 -14.04 -2.08
N MET A 105 -10.68 -12.85 -1.63
CA MET A 105 -10.79 -11.61 -2.40
C MET A 105 -9.50 -11.21 -3.11
N GLY A 106 -8.35 -11.77 -2.70
CA GLY A 106 -7.06 -11.50 -3.31
C GLY A 106 -6.00 -12.51 -2.89
N ILE A 107 -4.83 -12.40 -3.49
CA ILE A 107 -3.64 -13.18 -3.16
C ILE A 107 -2.38 -12.40 -3.53
N SER A 108 -1.39 -12.45 -2.66
CA SER A 108 -0.06 -11.87 -2.87
C SER A 108 0.98 -12.95 -3.06
N PHE A 109 1.80 -12.82 -4.11
CA PHE A 109 2.82 -13.81 -4.46
C PHE A 109 4.15 -13.42 -3.82
N LEU A 110 4.55 -14.16 -2.80
CA LEU A 110 5.80 -13.96 -2.07
C LEU A 110 6.73 -15.15 -2.26
N SER A 111 8.02 -14.86 -2.43
CA SER A 111 9.11 -15.83 -2.37
C SER A 111 9.42 -16.18 -0.91
N GLU A 112 10.25 -17.20 -0.69
CA GLU A 112 10.64 -17.66 0.66
C GLU A 112 11.36 -16.58 1.49
N ASP A 113 12.09 -15.67 0.81
CA ASP A 113 12.76 -14.52 1.44
C ASP A 113 11.82 -13.34 1.75
N GLY A 114 10.53 -13.48 1.47
CA GLY A 114 9.51 -12.45 1.66
C GLY A 114 9.53 -11.34 0.59
N SER A 115 10.28 -11.51 -0.51
CA SER A 115 10.17 -10.62 -1.66
C SER A 115 9.01 -11.02 -2.55
N GLY A 116 8.39 -10.04 -3.21
CA GLY A 116 7.29 -10.28 -4.15
C GLY A 116 6.85 -8.99 -4.80
N CYS A 117 6.52 -9.06 -6.08
CA CYS A 117 6.14 -7.87 -6.85
C CYS A 117 4.69 -7.92 -7.36
N GLN A 118 3.98 -9.03 -7.19
CA GLN A 118 2.66 -9.21 -7.78
C GLN A 118 1.61 -9.59 -6.75
N ALA A 119 0.42 -9.00 -6.90
CA ALA A 119 -0.80 -9.41 -6.23
C ALA A 119 -1.96 -9.45 -7.21
N ASP A 120 -2.88 -10.42 -7.02
CA ASP A 120 -4.11 -10.55 -7.78
C ASP A 120 -5.31 -10.25 -6.88
N ILE A 121 -6.30 -9.51 -7.39
CA ILE A 121 -7.59 -9.25 -6.76
C ILE A 121 -8.68 -9.99 -7.55
N PHE A 122 -9.59 -10.64 -6.85
CA PHE A 122 -10.70 -11.40 -7.43
C PHE A 122 -11.99 -10.59 -7.37
N TYR A 123 -12.36 -9.99 -8.49
CA TYR A 123 -13.45 -9.03 -8.57
C TYR A 123 -14.82 -9.61 -8.20
N GLU A 124 -15.11 -10.86 -8.55
CA GLU A 124 -16.36 -11.54 -8.15
C GLU A 124 -16.48 -11.68 -6.62
N GLY A 125 -15.37 -11.89 -5.91
CA GLY A 125 -15.33 -11.89 -4.44
C GLY A 125 -15.68 -10.53 -3.84
N ILE A 126 -15.16 -9.46 -4.45
CA ILE A 126 -15.47 -8.07 -4.07
C ILE A 126 -16.96 -7.75 -4.27
N GLU A 127 -17.53 -8.13 -5.43
CA GLU A 127 -18.96 -7.96 -5.71
C GLU A 127 -19.83 -8.73 -4.72
N GLY A 128 -19.44 -9.96 -4.37
CA GLY A 128 -20.12 -10.77 -3.37
C GLY A 128 -20.06 -10.14 -1.97
N LEU A 129 -18.96 -9.50 -1.61
CA LEU A 129 -18.85 -8.79 -0.32
C LEU A 129 -19.69 -7.52 -0.32
N ARG A 130 -19.70 -6.75 -1.43
CA ARG A 130 -20.56 -5.57 -1.55
C ARG A 130 -22.03 -5.85 -1.27
N GLN A 131 -22.55 -7.01 -1.66
CA GLN A 131 -23.94 -7.38 -1.39
C GLN A 131 -24.26 -7.55 0.11
N LYS A 132 -23.24 -7.71 0.94
CA LYS A 132 -23.35 -7.94 2.39
C LYS A 132 -23.06 -6.68 3.24
N THR A 133 -22.73 -5.56 2.60
CA THR A 133 -22.36 -4.30 3.26
C THR A 133 -22.92 -3.10 2.52
N SER A 134 -23.03 -1.95 3.21
CA SER A 134 -23.35 -0.65 2.61
C SER A 134 -22.14 0.07 2.01
N ALA A 135 -20.94 -0.50 2.11
CA ALA A 135 -19.74 0.08 1.53
C ALA A 135 -19.82 0.14 -0.01
N SER A 136 -19.19 1.15 -0.61
CA SER A 136 -19.10 1.23 -2.06
C SER A 136 -18.18 0.14 -2.63
N LEU A 137 -18.42 -0.28 -3.85
CA LEU A 137 -17.57 -1.23 -4.55
C LEU A 137 -16.12 -0.73 -4.61
N ALA A 138 -15.94 0.56 -4.86
CA ALA A 138 -14.63 1.20 -4.90
C ALA A 138 -13.92 1.18 -3.53
N SER A 139 -14.64 1.41 -2.42
CA SER A 139 -14.04 1.34 -1.09
C SER A 139 -13.56 -0.08 -0.76
N ILE A 140 -14.39 -1.08 -1.04
CA ILE A 140 -14.00 -2.49 -0.82
C ILE A 140 -12.79 -2.85 -1.68
N LEU A 141 -12.82 -2.50 -2.96
CA LEU A 141 -11.71 -2.77 -3.90
C LEU A 141 -10.41 -2.09 -3.46
N GLY A 142 -10.49 -0.84 -3.00
CA GLY A 142 -9.33 -0.07 -2.51
C GLY A 142 -8.74 -0.66 -1.23
N ASP A 143 -9.59 -1.06 -0.29
CA ASP A 143 -9.15 -1.68 0.96
C ASP A 143 -8.54 -3.08 0.72
N VAL A 144 -9.13 -3.89 -0.19
CA VAL A 144 -8.55 -5.19 -0.58
C VAL A 144 -7.23 -4.99 -1.33
N ALA A 145 -7.14 -4.00 -2.22
CA ALA A 145 -5.87 -3.64 -2.87
C ALA A 145 -4.80 -3.26 -1.84
N SER A 146 -5.18 -2.47 -0.84
CA SER A 146 -4.26 -2.10 0.25
C SER A 146 -3.82 -3.31 1.08
N HIS A 147 -4.71 -4.26 1.35
CA HIS A 147 -4.40 -5.52 2.04
C HIS A 147 -3.36 -6.33 1.26
N GLU A 148 -3.59 -6.57 -0.03
CA GLU A 148 -2.70 -7.38 -0.86
C GLU A 148 -1.33 -6.69 -1.08
N ILE A 149 -1.31 -5.40 -1.37
CA ILE A 149 -0.07 -4.62 -1.44
C ILE A 149 0.64 -4.61 -0.07
N GLY A 150 -0.13 -4.56 1.01
CA GLY A 150 0.37 -4.68 2.38
C GLY A 150 1.19 -5.95 2.59
N HIS A 151 0.71 -7.11 2.13
CA HIS A 151 1.46 -8.38 2.17
C HIS A 151 2.80 -8.29 1.45
N LEU A 152 2.83 -7.70 0.24
CA LEU A 152 4.06 -7.50 -0.53
C LEU A 152 5.05 -6.60 0.23
N LEU A 153 4.59 -5.45 0.75
CA LEU A 153 5.44 -4.51 1.47
C LEU A 153 5.90 -5.02 2.83
N LEU A 154 5.08 -5.80 3.54
CA LEU A 154 5.46 -6.45 4.78
C LEU A 154 6.38 -7.68 4.54
N GLY A 155 6.28 -8.30 3.36
CA GLY A 155 7.04 -9.50 3.01
C GLY A 155 6.58 -10.73 3.77
N THR A 156 5.28 -10.85 4.04
CA THR A 156 4.70 -11.97 4.76
C THR A 156 3.25 -12.20 4.38
N ASN A 157 2.82 -13.47 4.32
CA ASN A 157 1.43 -13.85 4.18
C ASN A 157 0.72 -14.00 5.54
N SER A 158 1.37 -13.59 6.64
CA SER A 158 0.77 -13.61 7.96
C SER A 158 -0.27 -12.49 8.08
N HIS A 159 -1.35 -12.79 8.81
CA HIS A 159 -2.43 -11.86 9.04
C HIS A 159 -2.43 -11.32 10.48
N ALA A 160 -2.97 -10.13 10.66
CA ALA A 160 -3.17 -9.52 11.96
C ALA A 160 -4.52 -9.94 12.58
N LEU A 161 -4.64 -9.71 13.87
CA LEU A 161 -5.91 -9.94 14.58
C LEU A 161 -6.95 -8.83 14.31
N ARG A 162 -6.52 -7.65 13.84
CA ARG A 162 -7.35 -6.45 13.63
C ARG A 162 -6.79 -5.64 12.46
N GLY A 163 -7.58 -4.68 12.00
CA GLY A 163 -7.18 -3.73 10.97
C GLY A 163 -7.25 -4.33 9.57
N ILE A 164 -6.63 -3.64 8.64
CA ILE A 164 -6.71 -4.00 7.22
C ILE A 164 -6.06 -5.35 6.92
N MET A 165 -5.00 -5.71 7.67
CA MET A 165 -4.27 -6.99 7.51
C MET A 165 -4.95 -8.18 8.20
N ARG A 166 -6.21 -8.08 8.62
CA ARG A 166 -6.98 -9.23 9.14
C ARG A 166 -7.39 -10.16 8.00
N ALA A 167 -7.22 -11.48 8.19
CA ALA A 167 -7.49 -12.50 7.17
C ALA A 167 -8.96 -12.56 6.72
N VAL A 168 -9.89 -12.37 7.66
CA VAL A 168 -11.34 -12.38 7.40
C VAL A 168 -11.96 -11.15 8.03
N TRP A 169 -12.54 -10.28 7.21
CA TRP A 169 -13.22 -9.10 7.71
C TRP A 169 -14.60 -9.47 8.23
N GLY A 170 -14.79 -9.29 9.55
CA GLY A 170 -16.06 -9.45 10.23
C GLY A 170 -16.90 -8.17 10.17
N PRO A 171 -18.04 -8.13 10.89
CA PRO A 171 -18.93 -6.96 10.90
C PRO A 171 -18.21 -5.66 11.26
N ASP A 172 -17.27 -5.69 12.23
CA ASP A 172 -16.51 -4.51 12.66
C ASP A 172 -15.61 -3.94 11.58
N GLU A 173 -14.90 -4.82 10.83
CA GLU A 173 -14.06 -4.37 9.70
C GLU A 173 -14.94 -3.85 8.56
N LEU A 174 -16.06 -4.50 8.25
CA LEU A 174 -16.98 -4.05 7.21
C LEU A 174 -17.63 -2.70 7.54
N ASP A 175 -17.95 -2.44 8.80
CA ASP A 175 -18.40 -1.13 9.27
C ASP A 175 -17.28 -0.07 9.07
N ARG A 176 -16.04 -0.42 9.36
CA ARG A 176 -14.88 0.46 9.12
C ARG A 176 -14.63 0.72 7.63
N VAL A 177 -14.78 -0.28 6.75
CA VAL A 177 -14.74 -0.08 5.29
C VAL A 177 -15.78 0.97 4.89
N THR A 178 -17.01 0.84 5.38
CA THR A 178 -18.11 1.77 5.11
C THR A 178 -17.78 3.20 5.56
N ARG A 179 -17.13 3.33 6.72
CA ARG A 179 -16.73 4.63 7.30
C ARG A 179 -15.35 5.11 6.85
N ARG A 180 -14.70 4.41 5.94
CA ARG A 180 -13.34 4.69 5.47
C ARG A 180 -12.32 4.74 6.62
N GLY A 181 -12.46 3.86 7.60
CA GLY A 181 -11.65 3.82 8.83
C GLY A 181 -10.86 2.51 9.01
N LEU A 182 -10.63 1.76 7.93
CA LEU A 182 -9.81 0.56 7.96
C LEU A 182 -8.38 0.90 7.56
N PHE A 183 -7.41 0.66 8.46
CA PHE A 183 -6.01 1.07 8.30
C PHE A 183 -5.03 0.00 8.76
N PHE A 184 -3.77 0.16 8.37
CA PHE A 184 -2.64 -0.56 8.93
C PHE A 184 -2.40 -0.15 10.39
N SER A 185 -1.87 -1.07 11.20
CA SER A 185 -1.36 -0.73 12.52
C SER A 185 -0.07 0.10 12.40
N GLU A 186 0.32 0.82 13.47
CA GLU A 186 1.57 1.59 13.48
C GLU A 186 2.79 0.70 13.21
N LYS A 187 2.82 -0.51 13.79
CA LYS A 187 3.90 -1.48 13.57
C LYS A 187 4.03 -1.89 12.09
N GLU A 188 2.90 -2.20 11.43
CA GLU A 188 2.88 -2.53 9.99
C GLU A 188 3.33 -1.34 9.16
N SER A 189 2.85 -0.15 9.48
CA SER A 189 3.23 1.10 8.82
C SER A 189 4.74 1.37 8.94
N GLU A 190 5.33 1.19 10.12
CA GLU A 190 6.77 1.33 10.34
C GLU A 190 7.59 0.33 9.54
N GLN A 191 7.18 -0.93 9.53
CA GLN A 191 7.85 -1.99 8.77
C GLN A 191 7.86 -1.69 7.27
N MET A 192 6.73 -1.31 6.70
CA MET A 192 6.61 -0.95 5.29
C MET A 192 7.47 0.26 4.92
N ARG A 193 7.40 1.34 5.72
CA ARG A 193 8.25 2.53 5.53
C ARG A 193 9.73 2.21 5.61
N GLY A 194 10.14 1.39 6.58
CA GLY A 194 11.53 0.96 6.74
C GLY A 194 12.05 0.21 5.52
N LYS A 195 11.25 -0.70 4.96
CA LYS A 195 11.59 -1.45 3.75
C LYS A 195 11.73 -0.53 2.53
N LEU A 196 10.77 0.35 2.30
CA LEU A 196 10.79 1.31 1.20
C LEU A 196 11.95 2.31 1.31
N GLY A 197 12.21 2.85 2.49
CA GLY A 197 13.30 3.78 2.74
C GLY A 197 14.68 3.14 2.55
N SER A 198 14.86 1.90 3.00
CA SER A 198 16.12 1.16 2.79
C SER A 198 16.41 0.88 1.30
N ALA A 199 15.37 0.60 0.52
CA ALA A 199 15.51 0.41 -0.92
C ALA A 199 15.87 1.72 -1.65
N GLU A 200 15.32 2.84 -1.17
CA GLU A 200 15.64 4.17 -1.72
C GLU A 200 17.08 4.59 -1.43
N ALA A 201 17.58 4.32 -0.22
CA ALA A 201 18.95 4.58 0.15
C ALA A 201 19.93 3.78 -0.73
N ARG A 202 19.72 2.46 -0.87
CA ARG A 202 20.54 1.60 -1.75
C ARG A 202 20.59 2.12 -3.17
N ARG A 203 19.46 2.52 -3.75
CA ARG A 203 19.40 3.05 -5.12
C ARG A 203 20.20 4.36 -5.27
N LYS A 204 20.18 5.23 -4.26
CA LYS A 204 21.00 6.46 -4.27
C LYS A 204 22.48 6.15 -4.24
N ASP A 205 22.91 5.17 -3.43
CA ASP A 205 24.30 4.75 -3.32
C ASP A 205 24.81 4.14 -4.63
N GLU A 206 24.01 3.31 -5.29
CA GLU A 206 24.31 2.70 -6.59
C GLU A 206 24.46 3.75 -7.70
N LEU A 207 23.55 4.74 -7.73
CA LEU A 207 23.62 5.86 -8.68
C LEU A 207 24.87 6.72 -8.46
N TRP A 208 25.22 6.96 -7.20
CA TRP A 208 26.43 7.73 -6.86
C TRP A 208 27.71 6.98 -7.24
N ALA A 209 27.77 5.68 -6.97
CA ALA A 209 28.89 4.83 -7.37
C ALA A 209 29.07 4.76 -8.90
N SER A 210 27.96 4.72 -9.65
CA SER A 210 28.00 4.67 -11.12
C SER A 210 28.34 6.02 -11.77
N SER A 211 28.06 7.14 -11.11
CA SER A 211 28.38 8.48 -11.61
C SER A 211 29.82 8.93 -11.31
N GLY A 212 30.47 8.32 -10.32
CA GLY A 212 31.86 8.62 -9.96
C GLY A 212 32.93 8.00 -10.88
N PHE A 213 32.54 7.17 -11.86
CA PHE A 213 33.49 6.51 -12.80
C PHE A 213 33.70 7.26 -14.13
N LEU A 214 33.15 8.46 -14.30
CA LEU A 214 33.32 9.29 -15.53
C LEU A 214 34.19 10.53 -15.29
N GLY A 215 35.19 10.45 -14.42
CA GLY A 215 36.10 11.54 -14.13
C GLY A 215 37.54 11.03 -14.05
N ASP A 216 38.14 10.72 -15.20
CA ASP A 216 39.58 10.80 -15.49
C ASP A 216 39.82 10.81 -17.03
#